data_cf17c05e42fe50f8aecaeacb329ef151
#
_entry.id   cf17c05e42fe50f8aecaeacb329ef151
#
_cell.length_a   1.000
_cell.length_b   1.000
_cell.length_c   1.000
_cell.angle_alpha   90.00
_cell.angle_beta   90.00
_cell.angle_gamma   90.00
#
_symmetry.space_group_name_H-M   'P 1'
#
loop_
_entity.id
_entity.type
_entity.pdbx_description
1 polymer ?
#
loop_
_entity_poly.entity_id
_entity_poly.type
_entity_poly.pdbx_seq_one_letter_code
_entity_poly.pdbx_strand_id
1 'polypeptide(L)'
;MRAGNPREEGFKCLDDSGVIGTKRMCSNFFRENKALCSRIGVRLAPEGDPDKAFDAATEGVILGLSYNTVTWTWTFCKAKLAKLESLLFMVLNQDEMELRQVESLSGKLNHYWPVISMRGRWERGFIVYKAADNNHRGKDLKVDVRDPNLKRQALFWLRHLQLAKESQPIPDPASNFRSEPFILYPDAAGASASNMKLGMGGVAWNIRGRPMLMMSWPERLRQEDGVPCFNNKLTMLEAAAALGTFCGVVGNMRGRSCVIRTDNIGLSHAWSRGHSRCGFTYTLMKALAEVAYYADVQVRVIWTRRCSSAGELTADLLSKGRLAEAVQEAGVTELIPMRMSRTLAKWLHNPSVVRELGTAISEEIARRNLLLPREPEDEAVVNELMWRE
;
A
#
# COMPACT_ATOMS: atom_id res chain seq x y z
N MET A 1 -22.30 28.92 7.39
CA MET A 1 -21.58 27.80 6.73
C MET A 1 -21.82 27.93 5.24
N ARG A 2 -20.79 28.26 4.45
CA ARG A 2 -20.91 28.25 2.98
C ARG A 2 -20.77 26.80 2.53
N ALA A 3 -21.81 26.26 1.92
CA ALA A 3 -21.76 24.96 1.24
C ALA A 3 -20.68 25.09 0.16
N GLY A 4 -19.59 24.32 0.33
CA GLY A 4 -18.56 24.24 -0.69
C GLY A 4 -19.17 23.70 -1.97
N ASN A 5 -18.89 24.31 -3.11
CA ASN A 5 -19.28 23.79 -4.42
C ASN A 5 -18.76 22.35 -4.53
N PRO A 6 -19.62 21.37 -4.84
CA PRO A 6 -19.16 20.02 -5.13
C PRO A 6 -18.21 20.12 -6.32
N ARG A 7 -16.95 19.66 -6.11
CA ARG A 7 -15.96 19.61 -7.19
C ARG A 7 -16.37 18.53 -8.18
N GLU A 8 -16.32 18.85 -9.46
CA GLU A 8 -16.43 17.85 -10.52
C GLU A 8 -15.17 17.02 -10.52
N GLU A 9 -15.30 15.70 -10.37
CA GLU A 9 -14.17 14.78 -10.53
C GLU A 9 -14.38 14.00 -11.82
N GLY A 10 -13.64 14.40 -12.85
CA GLY A 10 -13.54 13.66 -14.11
C GLY A 10 -12.39 12.66 -14.08
N PHE A 11 -12.59 11.49 -14.64
CA PHE A 11 -11.54 10.52 -14.85
C PHE A 11 -11.46 10.12 -16.33
N LYS A 12 -10.25 9.77 -16.76
CA LYS A 12 -10.00 9.24 -18.09
C LYS A 12 -9.07 8.01 -17.96
N CYS A 13 -9.47 6.93 -18.59
CA CYS A 13 -8.66 5.71 -18.67
C CYS A 13 -8.64 5.26 -20.13
N LEU A 14 -7.55 5.54 -20.86
CA LEU A 14 -7.36 5.22 -22.28
C LEU A 14 -8.60 5.53 -23.14
N ASP A 15 -9.54 4.59 -23.19
CA ASP A 15 -10.74 4.66 -24.02
C ASP A 15 -12.00 5.08 -23.24
N ASP A 16 -11.94 5.06 -21.90
CA ASP A 16 -13.07 5.38 -21.04
C ASP A 16 -12.92 6.75 -20.40
N SER A 17 -14.02 7.50 -20.33
CA SER A 17 -14.12 8.75 -19.59
C SER A 17 -15.42 8.82 -18.79
N GLY A 18 -15.38 9.39 -17.62
CA GLY A 18 -16.53 9.50 -16.75
C GLY A 18 -16.43 10.68 -15.79
N VAL A 19 -17.53 10.99 -15.15
CA VAL A 19 -17.62 12.03 -14.12
C VAL A 19 -18.58 11.58 -13.04
N ILE A 20 -18.25 11.92 -11.80
CA ILE A 20 -19.11 11.73 -10.63
C ILE A 20 -19.54 13.11 -10.14
N GLY A 21 -20.84 13.32 -9.97
CA GLY A 21 -21.36 14.62 -9.55
C GLY A 21 -22.89 14.63 -9.54
N THR A 22 -23.48 15.81 -9.47
CA THR A 22 -24.92 15.98 -9.60
C THR A 22 -25.38 15.58 -11.01
N LYS A 23 -26.66 15.17 -11.16
CA LYS A 23 -27.23 14.81 -12.48
C LYS A 23 -26.95 15.89 -13.54
N ARG A 24 -27.11 17.17 -13.17
CA ARG A 24 -26.86 18.31 -14.07
C ARG A 24 -25.39 18.39 -14.49
N MET A 25 -24.46 18.19 -13.57
CA MET A 25 -23.01 18.19 -13.84
C MET A 25 -22.64 17.05 -14.77
N CYS A 26 -23.11 15.82 -14.48
CA CYS A 26 -22.87 14.67 -15.34
C CYS A 26 -23.42 14.88 -16.75
N SER A 27 -24.63 15.39 -16.91
CA SER A 27 -25.22 15.67 -18.21
C SER A 27 -24.45 16.76 -19.00
N ASN A 28 -23.98 17.79 -18.31
CA ASN A 28 -23.14 18.84 -18.94
C ASN A 28 -21.81 18.24 -19.40
N PHE A 29 -21.14 17.46 -18.57
CA PHE A 29 -19.87 16.79 -18.90
C PHE A 29 -20.02 15.93 -20.17
N PHE A 30 -21.06 15.09 -20.23
CA PHE A 30 -21.28 14.24 -21.42
C PHE A 30 -21.48 15.06 -22.69
N ARG A 31 -22.29 16.13 -22.61
CA ARG A 31 -22.53 17.03 -23.75
C ARG A 31 -21.23 17.68 -24.21
N GLU A 32 -20.42 18.21 -23.29
CA GLU A 32 -19.16 18.88 -23.61
C GLU A 32 -18.11 17.91 -24.13
N ASN A 33 -17.99 16.71 -23.51
CA ASN A 33 -17.09 15.66 -23.96
C ASN A 33 -17.44 15.18 -25.38
N LYS A 34 -18.73 14.99 -25.68
CA LYS A 34 -19.23 14.63 -27.02
C LYS A 34 -18.88 15.72 -28.05
N ALA A 35 -19.10 16.97 -27.71
CA ALA A 35 -18.75 18.11 -28.56
C ALA A 35 -17.24 18.21 -28.81
N LEU A 36 -16.42 17.97 -27.78
CA LEU A 36 -14.97 17.95 -27.89
C LEU A 36 -14.49 16.80 -28.79
N CYS A 37 -14.95 15.58 -28.55
CA CYS A 37 -14.58 14.40 -29.33
C CYS A 37 -14.94 14.58 -30.79
N SER A 38 -16.13 15.12 -31.10
CA SER A 38 -16.55 15.43 -32.44
C SER A 38 -15.61 16.44 -33.13
N ARG A 39 -15.18 17.50 -32.42
CA ARG A 39 -14.27 18.50 -32.97
C ARG A 39 -12.88 17.96 -33.30
N ILE A 40 -12.37 17.01 -32.48
CA ILE A 40 -11.05 16.43 -32.70
C ILE A 40 -11.05 15.12 -33.48
N GLY A 41 -12.22 14.74 -34.04
CA GLY A 41 -12.36 13.56 -34.90
C GLY A 41 -12.33 12.22 -34.17
N VAL A 42 -12.50 12.21 -32.83
CA VAL A 42 -12.60 10.97 -32.04
C VAL A 42 -14.02 10.44 -32.11
N ARG A 43 -14.16 9.18 -32.53
CA ARG A 43 -15.46 8.48 -32.54
C ARG A 43 -15.76 7.96 -31.13
N LEU A 44 -16.92 8.36 -30.60
CA LEU A 44 -17.47 7.75 -29.38
C LEU A 44 -18.27 6.49 -29.73
N ALA A 45 -18.51 5.64 -28.71
CA ALA A 45 -19.42 4.51 -28.85
C ALA A 45 -20.81 4.98 -29.32
N PRO A 46 -21.56 4.15 -30.08
CA PRO A 46 -22.92 4.48 -30.47
C PRO A 46 -23.82 4.80 -29.30
N GLU A 47 -24.67 5.81 -29.45
CA GLU A 47 -25.72 6.09 -28.46
C GLU A 47 -26.66 4.89 -28.35
N GLY A 48 -26.96 4.46 -27.13
CA GLY A 48 -27.82 3.33 -26.86
C GLY A 48 -27.11 1.98 -26.71
N ASP A 49 -25.78 1.93 -26.80
CA ASP A 49 -25.03 0.75 -26.36
C ASP A 49 -24.89 0.77 -24.84
N PRO A 50 -25.71 -0.01 -24.09
CA PRO A 50 -25.77 0.06 -22.64
C PRO A 50 -24.46 -0.41 -21.97
N ASP A 51 -23.61 -1.13 -22.71
CA ASP A 51 -22.33 -1.64 -22.21
C ASP A 51 -21.20 -0.62 -22.40
N LYS A 52 -21.41 0.42 -23.20
CA LYS A 52 -20.35 1.36 -23.59
C LYS A 52 -20.64 2.83 -23.34
N ALA A 53 -21.93 3.20 -23.30
CA ALA A 53 -22.31 4.57 -22.97
C ALA A 53 -23.63 4.57 -22.19
N PHE A 54 -23.67 5.25 -21.08
CA PHE A 54 -24.89 5.43 -20.28
C PHE A 54 -24.99 6.87 -19.79
N ASP A 55 -26.22 7.33 -19.67
CA ASP A 55 -26.54 8.64 -19.09
C ASP A 55 -26.24 8.68 -17.59
N ALA A 56 -26.39 9.87 -16.99
CA ALA A 56 -26.23 10.06 -15.57
C ALA A 56 -27.16 9.13 -14.78
N ALA A 57 -26.59 8.12 -14.15
CA ALA A 57 -27.27 7.10 -13.36
C ALA A 57 -26.65 7.00 -11.97
N THR A 58 -27.47 6.57 -11.01
CA THR A 58 -27.01 6.31 -9.64
C THR A 58 -26.25 4.98 -9.53
N GLU A 59 -26.48 4.09 -10.47
CA GLU A 59 -25.85 2.77 -10.56
C GLU A 59 -25.34 2.51 -11.96
N GLY A 60 -24.24 1.80 -12.09
CA GLY A 60 -23.67 1.46 -13.39
C GLY A 60 -22.43 0.58 -13.26
N VAL A 61 -21.87 0.22 -14.42
CA VAL A 61 -20.63 -0.54 -14.52
C VAL A 61 -19.59 0.31 -15.23
N ILE A 62 -18.49 0.60 -14.55
CA ILE A 62 -17.33 1.30 -15.11
C ILE A 62 -16.10 0.43 -14.93
N LEU A 63 -15.35 0.19 -16.01
CA LEU A 63 -14.11 -0.60 -15.96
C LEU A 63 -14.29 -1.99 -15.32
N GLY A 64 -15.48 -2.58 -15.42
CA GLY A 64 -15.79 -3.90 -14.86
C GLY A 64 -16.08 -3.91 -13.35
N LEU A 65 -16.28 -2.74 -12.76
CA LEU A 65 -16.79 -2.56 -11.40
C LEU A 65 -18.21 -2.00 -11.46
N SER A 66 -19.13 -2.62 -10.73
CA SER A 66 -20.45 -2.08 -10.50
C SER A 66 -20.37 -1.09 -9.34
N TYR A 67 -20.91 0.08 -9.51
CA TYR A 67 -20.97 1.12 -8.48
C TYR A 67 -22.39 1.56 -8.20
N ASN A 68 -22.61 2.05 -6.98
CA ASN A 68 -23.84 2.66 -6.56
C ASN A 68 -23.51 3.97 -5.81
N THR A 69 -23.93 5.09 -6.37
CA THR A 69 -23.64 6.43 -5.82
C THR A 69 -24.63 6.86 -4.74
N VAL A 70 -25.73 6.12 -4.51
CA VAL A 70 -26.66 6.35 -3.42
C VAL A 70 -26.10 5.76 -2.12
N THR A 71 -25.67 4.50 -2.18
CA THR A 71 -25.06 3.81 -1.04
C THR A 71 -23.56 4.09 -0.91
N TRP A 72 -22.96 4.73 -1.93
CA TRP A 72 -21.53 5.00 -2.02
C TRP A 72 -20.69 3.73 -1.94
N THR A 73 -21.10 2.72 -2.71
CA THR A 73 -20.46 1.41 -2.74
C THR A 73 -20.08 0.96 -4.13
N TRP A 74 -19.12 0.07 -4.21
CA TRP A 74 -18.76 -0.65 -5.42
C TRP A 74 -18.63 -2.15 -5.18
N THR A 75 -18.74 -2.93 -6.25
CA THR A 75 -18.53 -4.38 -6.24
C THR A 75 -18.01 -4.85 -7.61
N PHE A 76 -17.59 -6.09 -7.68
CA PHE A 76 -17.17 -6.68 -8.94
C PHE A 76 -18.36 -7.00 -9.84
N CYS A 77 -18.21 -6.75 -11.15
CA CYS A 77 -19.13 -7.30 -12.14
C CYS A 77 -19.03 -8.84 -12.12
N LYS A 78 -20.16 -9.53 -11.98
CA LYS A 78 -20.24 -11.02 -11.80
C LYS A 78 -19.46 -11.78 -12.88
N ALA A 79 -19.61 -11.40 -14.17
CA ALA A 79 -18.91 -12.07 -15.27
C ALA A 79 -17.36 -11.91 -15.17
N LYS A 80 -16.89 -10.74 -14.73
CA LYS A 80 -15.46 -10.48 -14.55
C LYS A 80 -14.90 -11.21 -13.35
N LEU A 81 -15.70 -11.33 -12.28
CA LEU A 81 -15.35 -12.07 -11.08
C LEU A 81 -15.16 -13.56 -11.38
N ALA A 82 -16.12 -14.20 -12.06
CA ALA A 82 -16.03 -15.62 -12.42
C ALA A 82 -14.76 -15.93 -13.24
N LYS A 83 -14.38 -15.05 -14.18
CA LYS A 83 -13.15 -15.21 -14.95
C LYS A 83 -11.89 -15.05 -14.11
N LEU A 84 -11.90 -14.16 -13.11
CA LEU A 84 -10.77 -13.99 -12.18
C LEU A 84 -10.65 -15.22 -11.28
N GLU A 85 -11.76 -15.69 -10.70
CA GLU A 85 -11.79 -16.91 -9.87
C GLU A 85 -11.25 -18.13 -10.64
N SER A 86 -11.68 -18.34 -11.89
CA SER A 86 -11.18 -19.42 -12.74
C SER A 86 -9.65 -19.38 -12.91
N LEU A 87 -9.08 -18.21 -13.19
CA LEU A 87 -7.62 -18.08 -13.33
C LEU A 87 -6.87 -18.34 -12.00
N LEU A 88 -7.44 -17.91 -10.87
CA LEU A 88 -6.87 -18.18 -9.55
C LEU A 88 -6.92 -19.67 -9.19
N PHE A 89 -8.01 -20.36 -9.54
CA PHE A 89 -8.11 -21.81 -9.40
C PHE A 89 -7.10 -22.55 -10.27
N MET A 90 -6.81 -22.07 -11.47
CA MET A 90 -5.75 -22.64 -12.31
C MET A 90 -4.38 -22.53 -11.63
N VAL A 91 -4.03 -21.37 -11.03
CA VAL A 91 -2.80 -21.22 -10.26
C VAL A 91 -2.73 -22.25 -9.12
N LEU A 92 -3.83 -22.55 -8.43
CA LEU A 92 -3.82 -23.50 -7.31
C LEU A 92 -3.66 -24.96 -7.74
N ASN A 93 -4.30 -25.34 -8.85
CA ASN A 93 -4.48 -26.74 -9.21
C ASN A 93 -3.57 -27.22 -10.34
N GLN A 94 -2.88 -26.31 -11.02
CA GLN A 94 -1.95 -26.66 -12.10
C GLN A 94 -0.50 -26.41 -11.68
N ASP A 95 0.40 -27.12 -12.35
CA ASP A 95 1.84 -26.91 -12.20
C ASP A 95 2.34 -25.85 -13.18
N GLU A 96 1.69 -25.72 -14.32
CA GLU A 96 2.03 -24.78 -15.38
C GLU A 96 0.77 -24.08 -15.93
N MET A 97 0.94 -22.84 -16.34
CA MET A 97 -0.07 -22.04 -17.03
C MET A 97 0.52 -21.42 -18.31
N GLU A 98 -0.30 -21.15 -19.30
CA GLU A 98 0.15 -20.34 -20.45
C GLU A 98 0.48 -18.93 -20.01
N LEU A 99 1.54 -18.34 -20.56
CA LEU A 99 1.96 -16.98 -20.22
C LEU A 99 0.82 -15.96 -20.37
N ARG A 100 0.03 -16.06 -21.43
CA ARG A 100 -1.15 -15.19 -21.63
C ARG A 100 -2.19 -15.26 -20.52
N GLN A 101 -2.33 -16.41 -19.84
CA GLN A 101 -3.23 -16.58 -18.71
C GLN A 101 -2.66 -15.90 -17.46
N VAL A 102 -1.35 -16.03 -17.23
CA VAL A 102 -0.65 -15.36 -16.14
C VAL A 102 -0.65 -13.84 -16.33
N GLU A 103 -0.45 -13.35 -17.56
CA GLU A 103 -0.56 -11.93 -17.93
C GLU A 103 -1.99 -11.40 -17.71
N SER A 104 -3.00 -12.15 -18.16
CA SER A 104 -4.41 -11.81 -17.95
C SER A 104 -4.76 -11.76 -16.47
N LEU A 105 -4.28 -12.72 -15.68
CA LEU A 105 -4.44 -12.71 -14.22
C LEU A 105 -3.75 -11.50 -13.61
N SER A 106 -2.49 -11.24 -13.95
CA SER A 106 -1.73 -10.08 -13.48
C SER A 106 -2.45 -8.77 -13.77
N GLY A 107 -2.95 -8.59 -15.01
CA GLY A 107 -3.72 -7.41 -15.40
C GLY A 107 -5.00 -7.23 -14.56
N LYS A 108 -5.76 -8.32 -14.32
CA LYS A 108 -6.96 -8.28 -13.48
C LYS A 108 -6.66 -7.95 -12.03
N LEU A 109 -5.62 -8.55 -11.45
CA LEU A 109 -5.21 -8.27 -10.08
C LEU A 109 -4.72 -6.82 -9.93
N ASN A 110 -4.02 -6.30 -10.95
CA ASN A 110 -3.63 -4.88 -11.00
C ASN A 110 -4.84 -3.94 -11.04
N HIS A 111 -5.90 -4.36 -11.70
CA HIS A 111 -7.12 -3.56 -11.83
C HIS A 111 -7.98 -3.61 -10.57
N TYR A 112 -8.09 -4.78 -9.94
CA TYR A 112 -9.06 -5.02 -8.87
C TYR A 112 -8.53 -4.86 -7.44
N TRP A 113 -7.21 -4.73 -7.24
CA TRP A 113 -6.68 -4.59 -5.88
C TRP A 113 -7.27 -3.42 -5.08
N PRO A 114 -7.67 -2.26 -5.67
CA PRO A 114 -8.24 -1.17 -4.88
C PRO A 114 -9.54 -1.52 -4.18
N VAL A 115 -10.32 -2.45 -4.77
CA VAL A 115 -11.60 -2.91 -4.18
C VAL A 115 -11.38 -3.79 -2.96
N ILE A 116 -10.24 -4.51 -2.90
CA ILE A 116 -9.92 -5.41 -1.79
C ILE A 116 -9.18 -4.68 -0.66
N SER A 117 -8.48 -3.62 -0.93
CA SER A 117 -7.66 -2.84 -0.03
C SER A 117 -6.17 -2.83 -0.38
N MET A 118 -5.38 -2.06 0.37
CA MET A 118 -3.91 -2.02 0.25
C MET A 118 -3.24 -3.41 0.34
N ARG A 119 -3.84 -4.36 1.09
CA ARG A 119 -3.35 -5.75 1.15
C ARG A 119 -3.37 -6.41 -0.22
N GLY A 120 -4.46 -6.26 -0.98
CA GLY A 120 -4.56 -6.80 -2.34
C GLY A 120 -3.44 -6.33 -3.26
N ARG A 121 -2.95 -5.12 -3.08
CA ARG A 121 -1.81 -4.59 -3.81
C ARG A 121 -0.54 -5.41 -3.60
N TRP A 122 -0.26 -5.83 -2.37
CA TRP A 122 0.93 -6.61 -2.03
C TRP A 122 0.74 -8.11 -2.29
N GLU A 123 -0.48 -8.61 -2.14
CA GLU A 123 -0.82 -10.01 -2.38
C GLU A 123 -0.99 -10.38 -3.86
N ARG A 124 -0.47 -9.58 -4.78
CA ARG A 124 -0.37 -9.88 -6.22
C ARG A 124 1.06 -9.84 -6.74
N GLY A 125 1.99 -9.38 -5.93
CA GLY A 125 3.34 -9.02 -6.38
C GLY A 125 4.09 -10.16 -7.06
N PHE A 126 4.02 -11.39 -6.56
CA PHE A 126 4.68 -12.54 -7.17
C PHE A 126 4.03 -12.93 -8.50
N ILE A 127 2.71 -12.85 -8.62
CA ILE A 127 1.99 -13.14 -9.88
C ILE A 127 2.37 -12.10 -10.94
N VAL A 128 2.37 -10.82 -10.56
CA VAL A 128 2.77 -9.72 -11.45
C VAL A 128 4.23 -9.85 -11.88
N TYR A 129 5.11 -10.20 -10.95
CA TYR A 129 6.53 -10.42 -11.24
C TYR A 129 6.71 -11.60 -12.19
N LYS A 130 6.01 -12.72 -11.95
CA LYS A 130 6.10 -13.90 -12.80
C LYS A 130 5.65 -13.63 -14.23
N ALA A 131 4.58 -12.84 -14.41
CA ALA A 131 4.15 -12.38 -15.73
C ALA A 131 5.22 -11.52 -16.40
N ALA A 132 5.76 -10.53 -15.69
CA ALA A 132 6.75 -9.60 -16.23
C ALA A 132 8.08 -10.28 -16.58
N ASP A 133 8.53 -11.26 -15.80
CA ASP A 133 9.78 -11.97 -16.02
C ASP A 133 9.76 -12.85 -17.27
N ASN A 134 8.59 -13.21 -17.75
CA ASN A 134 8.40 -14.09 -18.90
C ASN A 134 7.86 -13.41 -20.15
N ASN A 135 7.45 -12.14 -20.09
CA ASN A 135 6.74 -11.45 -21.17
C ASN A 135 7.54 -11.34 -22.51
N HIS A 136 8.87 -11.48 -22.45
CA HIS A 136 9.76 -11.43 -23.61
C HIS A 136 9.99 -12.80 -24.28
N ARG A 137 9.43 -13.89 -23.74
CA ARG A 137 9.74 -15.26 -24.16
C ARG A 137 8.74 -15.88 -25.15
N GLY A 138 7.70 -15.14 -25.54
CA GLY A 138 6.66 -15.62 -26.44
C GLY A 138 5.37 -16.06 -25.74
N LYS A 139 4.23 -15.89 -26.42
CA LYS A 139 2.90 -16.01 -25.80
C LYS A 139 2.46 -17.44 -25.49
N ASP A 140 3.02 -18.42 -26.18
CA ASP A 140 2.68 -19.85 -26.01
C ASP A 140 3.58 -20.54 -24.97
N LEU A 141 4.45 -19.78 -24.32
CA LEU A 141 5.29 -20.28 -23.24
C LEU A 141 4.44 -20.76 -22.07
N LYS A 142 4.75 -21.93 -21.56
CA LYS A 142 4.26 -22.40 -20.28
C LYS A 142 5.10 -21.85 -19.14
N VAL A 143 4.43 -21.33 -18.15
CA VAL A 143 5.02 -20.72 -16.96
C VAL A 143 4.77 -21.64 -15.77
N ASP A 144 5.83 -22.02 -15.08
CA ASP A 144 5.74 -22.80 -13.84
C ASP A 144 5.07 -21.95 -12.74
N VAL A 145 3.96 -22.45 -12.18
CA VAL A 145 3.17 -21.83 -11.12
C VAL A 145 3.16 -22.60 -9.81
N ARG A 146 4.07 -23.57 -9.64
CA ARG A 146 4.20 -24.37 -8.41
C ARG A 146 4.72 -23.59 -7.21
N ASP A 147 5.32 -22.41 -7.44
CA ASP A 147 5.87 -21.58 -6.38
C ASP A 147 4.84 -21.38 -5.25
N PRO A 148 5.18 -21.77 -4.00
CA PRO A 148 4.28 -21.60 -2.85
C PRO A 148 3.77 -20.18 -2.64
N ASN A 149 4.56 -19.15 -3.01
CA ASN A 149 4.14 -17.76 -2.90
C ASN A 149 3.04 -17.43 -3.90
N LEU A 150 3.09 -17.98 -5.13
CA LEU A 150 2.01 -17.81 -6.11
C LEU A 150 0.71 -18.46 -5.59
N LYS A 151 0.82 -19.70 -5.10
CA LYS A 151 -0.32 -20.44 -4.51
C LYS A 151 -0.93 -19.68 -3.32
N ARG A 152 -0.09 -19.15 -2.43
CA ARG A 152 -0.54 -18.35 -1.28
C ARG A 152 -1.26 -17.07 -1.73
N GLN A 153 -0.75 -16.35 -2.73
CA GLN A 153 -1.40 -15.16 -3.25
C GLN A 153 -2.74 -15.51 -3.91
N ALA A 154 -2.81 -16.59 -4.67
CA ALA A 154 -4.07 -17.04 -5.26
C ALA A 154 -5.12 -17.39 -4.19
N LEU A 155 -4.73 -18.08 -3.10
CA LEU A 155 -5.60 -18.37 -1.96
C LEU A 155 -6.08 -17.10 -1.26
N PHE A 156 -5.18 -16.13 -1.03
CA PHE A 156 -5.55 -14.82 -0.47
C PHE A 156 -6.65 -14.17 -1.30
N TRP A 157 -6.46 -14.07 -2.61
CA TRP A 157 -7.41 -13.46 -3.50
C TRP A 157 -8.76 -14.18 -3.52
N LEU A 158 -8.79 -15.51 -3.60
CA LEU A 158 -10.04 -16.27 -3.59
C LEU A 158 -10.84 -16.04 -2.32
N ARG A 159 -10.19 -16.02 -1.14
CA ARG A 159 -10.85 -15.72 0.14
C ARG A 159 -11.45 -14.32 0.15
N HIS A 160 -10.69 -13.32 -0.30
CA HIS A 160 -11.14 -11.92 -0.28
C HIS A 160 -12.17 -11.62 -1.37
N LEU A 161 -12.12 -12.31 -2.51
CA LEU A 161 -13.16 -12.19 -3.53
C LEU A 161 -14.52 -12.72 -3.04
N GLN A 162 -14.55 -13.72 -2.17
CA GLN A 162 -15.80 -14.15 -1.55
C GLN A 162 -16.38 -13.07 -0.64
N LEU A 163 -15.56 -12.40 0.16
CA LEU A 163 -15.98 -11.27 0.98
C LEU A 163 -16.36 -10.06 0.12
N ALA A 164 -15.67 -9.81 -0.98
CA ALA A 164 -15.93 -8.69 -1.90
C ALA A 164 -17.12 -8.93 -2.86
N LYS A 165 -17.82 -10.07 -2.78
CA LYS A 165 -19.13 -10.25 -3.43
C LYS A 165 -20.18 -9.31 -2.82
N GLU A 166 -19.97 -8.90 -1.59
CA GLU A 166 -20.72 -7.85 -0.94
C GLU A 166 -20.22 -6.48 -1.40
N SER A 167 -21.12 -5.51 -1.38
CA SER A 167 -20.79 -4.14 -1.75
C SER A 167 -19.77 -3.55 -0.76
N GLN A 168 -18.65 -3.07 -1.28
CA GLN A 168 -17.62 -2.40 -0.49
C GLN A 168 -17.78 -0.88 -0.57
N PRO A 169 -17.52 -0.13 0.50
CA PRO A 169 -17.58 1.33 0.44
C PRO A 169 -16.56 1.86 -0.57
N ILE A 170 -16.97 2.81 -1.39
CA ILE A 170 -16.04 3.59 -2.22
C ILE A 170 -15.24 4.48 -1.27
N PRO A 171 -13.88 4.42 -1.29
CA PRO A 171 -13.08 5.31 -0.47
C PRO A 171 -13.45 6.77 -0.75
N ASP A 172 -13.85 7.51 0.28
CA ASP A 172 -14.13 8.93 0.14
C ASP A 172 -12.80 9.69 -0.08
N PRO A 173 -12.54 10.22 -1.29
CA PRO A 173 -11.32 10.97 -1.54
C PRO A 173 -11.22 12.22 -0.66
N ALA A 174 -12.35 12.81 -0.23
CA ALA A 174 -12.37 13.96 0.64
C ALA A 174 -11.97 13.61 2.09
N SER A 175 -12.18 12.37 2.54
CA SER A 175 -11.73 11.94 3.88
C SER A 175 -10.21 12.02 4.01
N ASN A 176 -9.48 11.81 2.92
CA ASN A 176 -8.02 11.88 2.86
C ASN A 176 -7.46 13.30 2.98
N PHE A 177 -8.28 14.32 2.73
CA PHE A 177 -7.89 15.72 2.72
C PHE A 177 -8.46 16.52 3.92
N ARG A 178 -9.25 15.88 4.78
CA ARG A 178 -9.88 16.56 5.94
C ARG A 178 -8.90 16.86 7.07
N SER A 179 -7.76 16.19 7.09
CA SER A 179 -6.69 16.45 8.05
C SER A 179 -5.33 16.44 7.36
N GLU A 180 -4.41 17.28 7.83
CA GLU A 180 -3.04 17.23 7.36
C GLU A 180 -2.45 15.83 7.65
N PRO A 181 -1.70 15.23 6.69
CA PRO A 181 -1.10 13.93 6.87
C PRO A 181 -0.01 13.97 7.93
N PHE A 182 0.14 12.89 8.68
CA PHE A 182 1.37 12.66 9.42
C PHE A 182 2.53 12.46 8.44
N ILE A 183 3.68 13.04 8.75
CA ILE A 183 4.86 12.90 7.93
C ILE A 183 5.90 12.08 8.70
N LEU A 184 6.37 11.00 8.09
CA LEU A 184 7.44 10.18 8.61
C LEU A 184 8.67 10.28 7.71
N TYR A 185 9.83 10.35 8.33
CA TYR A 185 11.12 10.37 7.65
C TYR A 185 11.95 9.19 8.16
N PRO A 186 11.93 8.04 7.48
CA PRO A 186 12.88 6.97 7.73
C PRO A 186 14.18 7.24 7.01
N ASP A 187 15.30 6.79 7.56
CA ASP A 187 16.60 6.75 6.90
C ASP A 187 17.40 5.53 7.32
N ALA A 188 18.32 5.10 6.49
CA ALA A 188 19.23 4.02 6.77
C ALA A 188 20.68 4.37 6.40
N ALA A 189 21.58 4.22 7.33
CA ALA A 189 23.01 4.35 7.10
C ALA A 189 23.63 2.99 6.80
N GLY A 190 24.31 2.90 5.64
CA GLY A 190 25.13 1.76 5.27
C GLY A 190 26.52 1.82 5.92
N ALA A 191 27.19 0.66 5.98
CA ALA A 191 28.60 0.61 6.31
C ALA A 191 29.41 1.25 5.19
N SER A 192 30.34 2.13 5.53
CA SER A 192 31.31 2.73 4.63
C SER A 192 32.70 2.65 5.24
N ALA A 193 33.75 3.02 4.48
CA ALA A 193 35.11 3.07 4.99
C ALA A 193 35.25 3.99 6.23
N SER A 194 34.43 5.02 6.32
CA SER A 194 34.39 5.95 7.46
C SER A 194 33.34 5.60 8.52
N ASN A 195 32.42 4.70 8.22
CA ASN A 195 31.36 4.26 9.15
C ASN A 195 31.16 2.75 9.05
N MET A 196 31.75 2.03 9.99
CA MET A 196 31.67 0.56 10.06
C MET A 196 30.31 0.06 10.59
N LYS A 197 29.36 0.95 10.88
CA LYS A 197 28.09 0.62 11.53
C LYS A 197 26.94 0.78 10.54
N LEU A 198 26.11 -0.25 10.46
CA LEU A 198 24.78 -0.14 9.87
C LEU A 198 23.84 0.52 10.89
N GLY A 199 23.01 1.43 10.44
CA GLY A 199 22.08 2.10 11.33
C GLY A 199 20.73 2.38 10.66
N MET A 200 19.72 2.57 11.49
CA MET A 200 18.39 3.02 11.08
C MET A 200 17.99 4.21 11.95
N GLY A 201 17.38 5.18 11.32
CA GLY A 201 16.81 6.34 11.97
C GLY A 201 15.38 6.58 11.50
N GLY A 202 14.59 7.26 12.32
CA GLY A 202 13.26 7.62 11.93
C GLY A 202 12.71 8.75 12.78
N VAL A 203 11.99 9.66 12.14
CA VAL A 203 11.33 10.79 12.76
C VAL A 203 9.86 10.80 12.36
N ALA A 204 8.98 10.94 13.33
CA ALA A 204 7.59 11.25 13.12
C ALA A 204 7.35 12.74 13.37
N TRP A 205 6.90 13.45 12.36
CA TRP A 205 6.63 14.87 12.40
C TRP A 205 5.15 15.13 12.60
N ASN A 206 4.78 15.95 13.56
CA ASN A 206 3.39 16.34 13.74
C ASN A 206 2.95 17.41 12.72
N ILE A 207 1.64 17.65 12.67
CA ILE A 207 0.99 18.66 11.81
C ILE A 207 1.56 20.07 12.02
N ARG A 208 2.09 20.37 13.21
CA ARG A 208 2.65 21.69 13.56
C ARG A 208 4.13 21.82 13.21
N GLY A 209 4.70 20.88 12.48
CA GLY A 209 6.11 20.91 12.08
C GLY A 209 7.08 20.63 13.23
N ARG A 210 6.63 19.97 14.30
CA ARG A 210 7.49 19.57 15.42
C ARG A 210 7.68 18.05 15.41
N PRO A 211 8.88 17.55 15.74
CA PRO A 211 9.09 16.12 15.88
C PRO A 211 8.27 15.61 17.07
N MET A 212 7.51 14.53 16.83
CA MET A 212 6.76 13.85 17.88
C MET A 212 7.60 12.78 18.55
N LEU A 213 8.26 11.97 17.73
CA LEU A 213 9.03 10.82 18.17
C LEU A 213 10.23 10.65 17.26
N MET A 214 11.33 10.20 17.81
CA MET A 214 12.56 9.92 17.07
C MET A 214 13.08 8.54 17.42
N MET A 215 13.60 7.84 16.43
CA MET A 215 14.16 6.50 16.58
C MET A 215 15.56 6.45 16.01
N SER A 216 16.47 5.92 16.79
CA SER A 216 17.80 5.58 16.30
C SER A 216 18.13 4.14 16.69
N TRP A 217 18.67 3.38 15.75
CA TRP A 217 19.09 2.01 16.01
C TRP A 217 20.43 1.69 15.34
N PRO A 218 21.56 2.14 15.89
CA PRO A 218 22.84 2.05 15.23
C PRO A 218 23.61 0.76 15.43
N GLU A 219 23.33 -0.06 16.47
CA GLU A 219 24.36 -1.00 16.91
C GLU A 219 24.05 -2.49 16.77
N ARG A 220 22.78 -2.87 16.69
CA ARG A 220 22.40 -4.29 16.85
C ARG A 220 22.23 -5.08 15.56
N LEU A 221 22.42 -4.46 14.41
CA LEU A 221 22.40 -5.12 13.10
C LEU A 221 23.83 -5.45 12.61
N ARG A 222 24.76 -5.63 13.54
CA ARG A 222 26.15 -5.95 13.20
C ARG A 222 26.28 -7.32 12.56
N GLN A 223 27.26 -7.45 11.67
CA GLN A 223 27.63 -8.64 10.92
C GLN A 223 28.00 -9.87 11.79
N GLU A 224 28.21 -9.70 13.09
CA GLU A 224 28.69 -10.74 14.01
C GLU A 224 27.70 -11.90 14.17
N ASP A 225 26.43 -11.68 13.89
CA ASP A 225 25.37 -12.70 14.11
C ASP A 225 24.98 -13.48 12.85
N GLY A 226 25.79 -13.44 11.80
CA GLY A 226 25.59 -14.29 10.63
C GLY A 226 24.37 -13.98 9.80
N VAL A 227 23.83 -12.76 9.84
CA VAL A 227 22.71 -12.33 8.99
C VAL A 227 23.25 -11.79 7.66
N PRO A 228 23.45 -12.65 6.64
CA PRO A 228 24.13 -12.29 5.39
C PRO A 228 23.39 -11.26 4.53
N CYS A 229 22.12 -11.03 4.86
CA CYS A 229 21.20 -10.26 4.02
C CYS A 229 21.29 -8.75 4.20
N PHE A 230 21.98 -8.25 5.21
CA PHE A 230 22.05 -6.82 5.50
C PHE A 230 23.24 -6.10 4.87
N ASN A 231 24.23 -6.85 4.35
CA ASN A 231 25.37 -6.25 3.70
C ASN A 231 24.94 -5.49 2.43
N ASN A 232 25.02 -4.16 2.47
CA ASN A 232 24.80 -3.24 1.35
C ASN A 232 23.37 -3.12 0.80
N LYS A 233 22.34 -3.62 1.50
CA LYS A 233 20.96 -3.45 1.04
C LYS A 233 20.26 -2.30 1.76
N LEU A 234 20.70 -1.07 1.48
CA LEU A 234 20.13 0.16 2.07
C LEU A 234 18.60 0.22 1.94
N THR A 235 18.04 -0.14 0.78
CA THR A 235 16.59 -0.17 0.56
C THR A 235 15.85 -1.07 1.57
N MET A 236 16.47 -2.17 1.99
CA MET A 236 15.87 -3.07 2.97
C MET A 236 15.94 -2.48 4.38
N LEU A 237 17.08 -1.91 4.77
CA LEU A 237 17.23 -1.24 6.06
C LEU A 237 16.28 -0.04 6.17
N GLU A 238 16.12 0.70 5.08
CA GLU A 238 15.19 1.83 5.06
C GLU A 238 13.73 1.38 5.09
N ALA A 239 13.39 0.24 4.46
CA ALA A 239 12.08 -0.39 4.63
C ALA A 239 11.82 -0.78 6.10
N ALA A 240 12.85 -1.28 6.80
CA ALA A 240 12.76 -1.60 8.22
C ALA A 240 12.61 -0.33 9.08
N ALA A 241 13.35 0.74 8.75
CA ALA A 241 13.21 2.04 9.39
C ALA A 241 11.80 2.63 9.17
N ALA A 242 11.28 2.54 7.95
CA ALA A 242 9.93 2.99 7.62
C ALA A 242 8.86 2.24 8.42
N LEU A 243 8.92 0.91 8.45
CA LEU A 243 8.01 0.07 9.23
C LEU A 243 8.14 0.36 10.74
N GLY A 244 9.36 0.44 11.26
CA GLY A 244 9.62 0.72 12.67
C GLY A 244 9.09 2.08 13.10
N THR A 245 9.36 3.13 12.31
CA THR A 245 8.85 4.49 12.55
C THR A 245 7.33 4.53 12.52
N PHE A 246 6.72 3.87 11.53
CA PHE A 246 5.27 3.79 11.42
C PHE A 246 4.64 3.09 12.63
N CYS A 247 5.16 1.93 13.03
CA CYS A 247 4.67 1.18 14.19
C CYS A 247 4.77 1.97 15.50
N GLY A 248 5.78 2.84 15.61
CA GLY A 248 5.98 3.66 16.81
C GLY A 248 4.90 4.73 17.01
N VAL A 249 4.21 5.14 15.94
CA VAL A 249 3.23 6.24 15.98
C VAL A 249 1.84 5.87 15.48
N VAL A 250 1.65 4.63 15.02
CA VAL A 250 0.41 4.20 14.35
C VAL A 250 -0.84 4.40 15.21
N GLY A 251 -0.74 4.23 16.52
CA GLY A 251 -1.85 4.47 17.45
C GLY A 251 -2.42 5.89 17.41
N ASN A 252 -1.61 6.87 17.00
CA ASN A 252 -2.02 8.28 16.89
C ASN A 252 -2.61 8.62 15.51
N MET A 253 -2.63 7.69 14.57
CA MET A 253 -2.91 7.95 13.16
C MET A 253 -4.21 7.31 12.65
N ARG A 254 -4.98 6.65 13.51
CA ARG A 254 -6.21 5.95 13.10
C ARG A 254 -7.17 6.88 12.34
N GLY A 255 -7.69 6.39 11.21
CA GLY A 255 -8.60 7.16 10.35
C GLY A 255 -7.94 8.35 9.65
N ARG A 256 -6.60 8.43 9.63
CA ARG A 256 -5.83 9.54 9.07
C ARG A 256 -4.92 9.09 7.93
N SER A 257 -4.36 10.04 7.21
CA SER A 257 -3.33 9.78 6.21
C SER A 257 -1.92 9.94 6.79
N CYS A 258 -0.99 9.16 6.23
CA CYS A 258 0.42 9.17 6.57
C CYS A 258 1.25 9.25 5.28
N VAL A 259 2.20 10.15 5.24
CA VAL A 259 3.17 10.27 4.15
C VAL A 259 4.56 9.91 4.68
N ILE A 260 5.12 8.85 4.14
CA ILE A 260 6.50 8.44 4.39
C ILE A 260 7.36 9.07 3.30
N ARG A 261 8.28 9.95 3.68
CA ARG A 261 9.23 10.60 2.80
C ARG A 261 10.58 9.89 2.91
N THR A 262 11.14 9.47 1.79
CA THR A 262 12.37 8.69 1.69
C THR A 262 13.24 9.21 0.56
N ASP A 263 14.55 9.28 0.74
CA ASP A 263 15.50 9.56 -0.33
C ASP A 263 15.86 8.30 -1.15
N ASN A 264 15.37 7.13 -0.73
CA ASN A 264 15.57 5.86 -1.41
C ASN A 264 14.51 5.64 -2.50
N ILE A 265 14.87 5.91 -3.74
CA ILE A 265 14.00 5.72 -4.90
C ILE A 265 13.53 4.27 -5.04
N GLY A 266 14.35 3.28 -4.64
CA GLY A 266 14.00 1.86 -4.67
C GLY A 266 12.83 1.54 -3.74
N LEU A 267 12.78 2.15 -2.55
CA LEU A 267 11.70 1.99 -1.59
C LEU A 267 10.39 2.60 -2.12
N SER A 268 10.44 3.82 -2.64
CA SER A 268 9.29 4.49 -3.25
C SER A 268 8.73 3.70 -4.43
N HIS A 269 9.60 3.16 -5.29
CA HIS A 269 9.20 2.31 -6.40
C HIS A 269 8.60 0.97 -5.93
N ALA A 270 9.19 0.32 -4.91
CA ALA A 270 8.63 -0.90 -4.34
C ALA A 270 7.20 -0.66 -3.83
N TRP A 271 6.99 0.44 -3.11
CA TRP A 271 5.66 0.83 -2.64
C TRP A 271 4.70 1.07 -3.80
N SER A 272 5.08 1.89 -4.78
CA SER A 272 4.19 2.23 -5.90
C SER A 272 3.84 1.01 -6.78
N ARG A 273 4.72 0.03 -6.89
CA ARG A 273 4.47 -1.23 -7.64
C ARG A 273 3.76 -2.30 -6.81
N GLY A 274 3.81 -2.22 -5.48
CA GLY A 274 3.35 -3.30 -4.59
C GLY A 274 4.20 -4.57 -4.69
N HIS A 275 5.47 -4.42 -5.05
CA HIS A 275 6.41 -5.52 -5.24
C HIS A 275 7.87 -5.05 -5.11
N SER A 276 8.73 -5.95 -4.67
CA SER A 276 10.19 -5.80 -4.67
C SER A 276 10.85 -7.12 -5.07
N ARG A 277 11.92 -7.06 -5.86
CA ARG A 277 12.75 -8.24 -6.16
C ARG A 277 13.50 -8.75 -4.92
N CYS A 278 13.80 -7.87 -3.98
CA CYS A 278 14.36 -8.26 -2.69
C CYS A 278 13.23 -8.78 -1.78
N GLY A 279 13.24 -10.07 -1.46
CA GLY A 279 12.21 -10.71 -0.63
C GLY A 279 12.05 -10.06 0.75
N PHE A 280 13.14 -9.57 1.35
CA PHE A 280 13.08 -8.88 2.64
C PHE A 280 12.42 -7.51 2.53
N THR A 281 12.80 -6.69 1.54
CA THR A 281 12.12 -5.41 1.27
C THR A 281 10.63 -5.64 0.98
N TYR A 282 10.30 -6.67 0.20
CA TYR A 282 8.93 -7.07 -0.06
C TYR A 282 8.18 -7.37 1.24
N THR A 283 8.74 -8.22 2.11
CA THR A 283 8.13 -8.62 3.39
C THR A 283 7.91 -7.42 4.31
N LEU A 284 8.89 -6.53 4.44
CA LEU A 284 8.80 -5.34 5.27
C LEU A 284 7.72 -4.36 4.78
N MET A 285 7.70 -4.10 3.47
CA MET A 285 6.72 -3.18 2.89
C MET A 285 5.31 -3.76 2.85
N LYS A 286 5.18 -5.08 2.66
CA LYS A 286 3.92 -5.79 2.84
C LYS A 286 3.43 -5.68 4.28
N ALA A 287 4.31 -5.89 5.27
CA ALA A 287 3.97 -5.75 6.67
C ALA A 287 3.51 -4.32 7.01
N LEU A 288 4.17 -3.30 6.45
CA LEU A 288 3.73 -1.90 6.58
C LEU A 288 2.30 -1.72 6.06
N ALA A 289 1.98 -2.29 4.89
CA ALA A 289 0.64 -2.20 4.32
C ALA A 289 -0.42 -2.95 5.15
N GLU A 290 -0.06 -4.08 5.74
CA GLU A 290 -0.93 -4.87 6.63
C GLU A 290 -1.20 -4.11 7.94
N VAL A 291 -0.17 -3.59 8.60
CA VAL A 291 -0.34 -2.78 9.81
C VAL A 291 -1.16 -1.52 9.53
N ALA A 292 -0.92 -0.86 8.40
CA ALA A 292 -1.70 0.30 7.98
C ALA A 292 -3.19 -0.03 7.76
N TYR A 293 -3.46 -1.20 7.16
CA TYR A 293 -4.82 -1.69 6.96
C TYR A 293 -5.55 -1.90 8.29
N TYR A 294 -4.95 -2.65 9.23
CA TYR A 294 -5.57 -2.90 10.54
C TYR A 294 -5.72 -1.63 11.38
N ALA A 295 -4.83 -0.67 11.19
CA ALA A 295 -4.88 0.61 11.90
C ALA A 295 -5.79 1.65 11.24
N ASP A 296 -6.39 1.34 10.08
CA ASP A 296 -7.15 2.31 9.27
C ASP A 296 -6.35 3.57 8.92
N VAL A 297 -5.12 3.38 8.48
CA VAL A 297 -4.24 4.48 8.09
C VAL A 297 -3.95 4.39 6.59
N GLN A 298 -4.16 5.49 5.89
CA GLN A 298 -3.79 5.57 4.49
C GLN A 298 -2.33 5.99 4.35
N VAL A 299 -1.50 5.12 3.81
CA VAL A 299 -0.06 5.35 3.67
C VAL A 299 0.30 5.67 2.22
N ARG A 300 1.11 6.71 2.05
CA ARG A 300 1.84 7.01 0.82
C ARG A 300 3.34 7.00 1.10
N VAL A 301 4.12 6.40 0.21
CA VAL A 301 5.59 6.49 0.26
C VAL A 301 6.03 7.29 -0.96
N ILE A 302 6.65 8.43 -0.73
CA ILE A 302 7.09 9.34 -1.77
C ILE A 302 8.61 9.52 -1.70
N TRP A 303 9.23 9.57 -2.87
CA TRP A 303 10.63 9.91 -2.95
C TRP A 303 10.82 11.43 -2.79
N THR A 304 11.83 11.81 -2.02
CA THR A 304 12.25 13.19 -1.83
C THR A 304 13.77 13.30 -2.03
N ARG A 305 14.23 14.48 -2.34
CA ARG A 305 15.67 14.70 -2.45
C ARG A 305 16.32 14.64 -1.07
N ARG A 306 17.46 14.00 -0.98
CA ARG A 306 18.22 13.85 0.28
C ARG A 306 18.45 15.18 0.98
N CYS A 307 18.24 15.20 2.29
CA CYS A 307 18.44 16.38 3.15
C CYS A 307 17.68 17.63 2.66
N SER A 308 16.52 17.45 2.04
CA SER A 308 15.69 18.54 1.53
C SER A 308 14.84 19.21 2.62
N SER A 309 14.78 18.63 3.81
CA SER A 309 14.04 19.14 4.97
C SER A 309 14.73 18.81 6.29
N ALA A 310 14.41 19.54 7.36
CA ALA A 310 14.91 19.26 8.71
C ALA A 310 14.58 17.83 9.16
N GLY A 311 13.38 17.31 8.81
CA GLY A 311 13.00 15.94 9.15
C GLY A 311 13.88 14.89 8.51
N GLU A 312 14.26 15.06 7.25
CA GLU A 312 15.17 14.15 6.53
C GLU A 312 16.59 14.23 7.11
N LEU A 313 17.09 15.45 7.37
CA LEU A 313 18.40 15.62 7.97
C LEU A 313 18.47 15.02 9.38
N THR A 314 17.42 15.22 10.18
CA THR A 314 17.32 14.60 11.51
C THR A 314 17.33 13.07 11.41
N ALA A 315 16.59 12.47 10.47
CA ALA A 315 16.57 11.03 10.27
C ALA A 315 17.94 10.48 9.83
N ASP A 316 18.64 11.19 8.93
CA ASP A 316 20.00 10.85 8.49
C ASP A 316 21.01 10.90 9.67
N LEU A 317 20.92 11.90 10.54
CA LEU A 317 21.74 11.96 11.74
C LEU A 317 21.45 10.82 12.72
N LEU A 318 20.15 10.48 12.91
CA LEU A 318 19.74 9.36 13.77
C LEU A 318 20.23 8.01 13.23
N SER A 319 20.17 7.79 11.93
CA SER A 319 20.62 6.55 11.29
C SER A 319 22.14 6.35 11.49
N LYS A 320 22.91 7.43 11.61
CA LYS A 320 24.35 7.44 11.88
C LYS A 320 24.71 7.43 13.37
N GLY A 321 23.72 7.43 14.26
CA GLY A 321 23.92 7.49 15.70
C GLY A 321 24.40 8.85 16.24
N ARG A 322 24.26 9.93 15.45
CA ARG A 322 24.65 11.30 15.83
C ARG A 322 23.51 11.98 16.61
N LEU A 323 23.21 11.45 17.81
CA LEU A 323 22.01 11.81 18.59
C LEU A 323 21.99 13.29 19.01
N ALA A 324 23.10 13.83 19.49
CA ALA A 324 23.18 15.23 19.91
C ALA A 324 22.85 16.21 18.77
N GLU A 325 23.40 15.93 17.60
CA GLU A 325 23.18 16.75 16.42
C GLU A 325 21.74 16.59 15.88
N ALA A 326 21.18 15.39 15.97
CA ALA A 326 19.78 15.16 15.60
C ALA A 326 18.81 15.92 16.49
N VAL A 327 19.08 15.99 17.81
CA VAL A 327 18.30 16.80 18.76
C VAL A 327 18.38 18.27 18.41
N GLN A 328 19.57 18.78 18.12
CA GLN A 328 19.80 20.17 17.74
C GLN A 328 19.07 20.50 16.43
N GLU A 329 19.21 19.67 15.40
CA GLU A 329 18.55 19.86 14.09
C GLU A 329 17.01 19.83 14.21
N ALA A 330 16.49 18.95 15.04
CA ALA A 330 15.06 18.84 15.31
C ALA A 330 14.50 20.03 16.12
N GLY A 331 15.37 20.86 16.72
CA GLY A 331 14.97 21.98 17.56
C GLY A 331 14.26 21.57 18.85
N VAL A 332 14.62 20.42 19.40
CA VAL A 332 14.07 19.88 20.65
C VAL A 332 15.14 19.82 21.74
N THR A 333 14.73 19.78 23.00
CA THR A 333 15.66 19.73 24.13
C THR A 333 16.15 18.30 24.42
N GLU A 334 15.37 17.31 24.03
CA GLU A 334 15.67 15.90 24.24
C GLU A 334 15.04 15.00 23.16
N LEU A 335 15.58 13.79 22.99
CA LEU A 335 14.98 12.75 22.18
C LEU A 335 13.77 12.17 22.90
N ILE A 336 12.62 12.20 22.26
CA ILE A 336 11.47 11.41 22.67
C ILE A 336 11.64 10.03 22.03
N PRO A 337 11.98 8.97 22.82
CA PRO A 337 12.35 7.69 22.25
C PRO A 337 11.12 6.99 21.67
N MET A 338 11.23 6.55 20.43
CA MET A 338 10.31 5.65 19.80
C MET A 338 10.78 4.22 20.04
N ARG A 339 9.92 3.36 20.57
CA ARG A 339 10.25 1.95 20.74
C ARG A 339 9.89 1.16 19.49
N MET A 340 10.85 0.45 18.97
CA MET A 340 10.60 -0.49 17.89
C MET A 340 9.71 -1.64 18.38
N SER A 341 8.84 -2.15 17.50
CA SER A 341 8.10 -3.38 17.73
C SER A 341 9.06 -4.53 18.07
N ARG A 342 8.76 -5.28 19.14
CA ARG A 342 9.56 -6.46 19.52
C ARG A 342 9.55 -7.53 18.44
N THR A 343 8.42 -7.68 17.76
CA THR A 343 8.24 -8.60 16.64
C THR A 343 9.13 -8.22 15.48
N LEU A 344 9.17 -6.92 15.11
CA LEU A 344 10.07 -6.43 14.06
C LEU A 344 11.53 -6.65 14.45
N ALA A 345 11.90 -6.34 15.68
CA ALA A 345 13.24 -6.58 16.18
C ALA A 345 13.66 -8.05 16.08
N LYS A 346 12.81 -8.98 16.51
CA LYS A 346 13.05 -10.43 16.39
C LYS A 346 13.20 -10.85 14.91
N TRP A 347 12.35 -10.34 14.03
CA TRP A 347 12.41 -10.66 12.62
C TRP A 347 13.72 -10.14 11.98
N LEU A 348 14.18 -8.96 12.35
CA LEU A 348 15.44 -8.40 11.85
C LEU A 348 16.66 -9.24 12.27
N HIS A 349 16.61 -9.87 13.43
CA HIS A 349 17.66 -10.81 13.86
C HIS A 349 17.55 -12.17 13.15
N ASN A 350 16.34 -12.70 13.00
CA ASN A 350 16.10 -13.98 12.34
C ASN A 350 14.76 -13.97 11.59
N PRO A 351 14.78 -13.70 10.28
CA PRO A 351 13.57 -13.62 9.47
C PRO A 351 12.72 -14.90 9.44
N SER A 352 13.31 -16.06 9.73
CA SER A 352 12.58 -17.35 9.73
C SER A 352 11.67 -17.54 10.94
N VAL A 353 11.88 -16.78 12.01
CA VAL A 353 11.13 -16.90 13.29
C VAL A 353 9.71 -16.34 13.18
N VAL A 354 9.48 -15.38 12.27
CA VAL A 354 8.17 -14.72 12.12
C VAL A 354 7.69 -14.90 10.69
N ARG A 355 6.68 -15.76 10.48
CA ARG A 355 6.16 -16.07 9.14
C ARG A 355 5.30 -14.96 8.54
N GLU A 356 4.38 -14.39 9.33
CA GLU A 356 3.43 -13.34 8.93
C GLU A 356 3.74 -12.05 9.69
N LEU A 357 4.79 -11.35 9.25
CA LEU A 357 5.35 -10.22 9.97
C LEU A 357 4.32 -9.12 10.26
N GLY A 358 3.51 -8.74 9.29
CA GLY A 358 2.53 -7.65 9.45
C GLY A 358 1.41 -8.03 10.42
N THR A 359 0.89 -9.25 10.32
CA THR A 359 -0.11 -9.78 11.26
C THR A 359 0.45 -9.82 12.69
N ALA A 360 1.65 -10.40 12.87
CA ALA A 360 2.27 -10.49 14.19
C ALA A 360 2.59 -9.12 14.83
N ILE A 361 2.96 -8.13 14.02
CA ILE A 361 3.13 -6.74 14.50
C ILE A 361 1.77 -6.14 14.86
N SER A 362 0.75 -6.35 14.06
CA SER A 362 -0.59 -5.82 14.32
C SER A 362 -1.18 -6.37 15.61
N GLU A 363 -1.00 -7.66 15.88
CA GLU A 363 -1.34 -8.30 17.15
C GLU A 363 -0.55 -7.71 18.33
N GLU A 364 0.75 -7.47 18.16
CA GLU A 364 1.57 -6.82 19.20
C GLU A 364 1.04 -5.42 19.51
N ILE A 365 0.67 -4.64 18.48
CA ILE A 365 0.13 -3.30 18.65
C ILE A 365 -1.26 -3.35 19.31
N ALA A 366 -2.12 -4.29 18.91
CA ALA A 366 -3.44 -4.47 19.52
C ALA A 366 -3.33 -4.81 21.03
N ARG A 367 -2.43 -5.73 21.39
CA ARG A 367 -2.15 -6.07 22.79
C ARG A 367 -1.63 -4.90 23.64
N ARG A 368 -1.03 -3.91 22.99
CA ARG A 368 -0.59 -2.66 23.67
C ARG A 368 -1.71 -1.60 23.76
N ASN A 369 -2.94 -1.92 23.36
CA ASN A 369 -4.07 -0.98 23.26
C ASN A 369 -3.76 0.24 22.36
N LEU A 370 -2.87 0.08 21.39
CA LEU A 370 -2.54 1.11 20.41
C LEU A 370 -3.45 1.11 19.21
N LEU A 371 -4.20 0.01 19.00
CA LEU A 371 -5.28 -0.10 18.01
C LEU A 371 -6.60 -0.10 18.75
N LEU A 372 -7.47 0.84 18.42
CA LEU A 372 -8.84 0.83 18.91
C LEU A 372 -9.71 0.05 17.92
N PRO A 373 -10.64 -0.80 18.39
CA PRO A 373 -11.62 -1.45 17.53
C PRO A 373 -12.40 -0.42 16.70
N ARG A 374 -12.77 -0.78 15.49
CA ARG A 374 -13.54 0.11 14.59
C ARG A 374 -15.02 0.12 14.90
N GLU A 375 -15.55 -1.07 15.13
CA GLU A 375 -16.96 -1.37 15.36
C GLU A 375 -17.07 -2.55 16.32
N PRO A 376 -18.25 -2.84 16.90
CA PRO A 376 -18.46 -4.02 17.75
C PRO A 376 -18.10 -5.35 17.08
N GLU A 377 -18.21 -5.44 15.76
CA GLU A 377 -17.79 -6.61 14.98
C GLU A 377 -16.25 -6.74 14.94
N ASP A 378 -15.53 -5.63 14.92
CA ASP A 378 -14.07 -5.61 15.02
C ASP A 378 -13.60 -5.98 16.43
N GLU A 379 -14.39 -5.69 17.48
CA GLU A 379 -14.12 -6.18 18.83
C GLU A 379 -14.13 -7.70 18.92
N ALA A 380 -15.04 -8.36 18.21
CA ALA A 380 -15.08 -9.82 18.14
C ALA A 380 -13.83 -10.38 17.48
N VAL A 381 -13.36 -9.77 16.39
CA VAL A 381 -12.12 -10.17 15.69
C VAL A 381 -10.88 -9.90 16.54
N VAL A 382 -10.79 -8.73 17.19
CA VAL A 382 -9.68 -8.39 18.08
C VAL A 382 -9.68 -9.31 19.31
N ASN A 383 -10.85 -9.60 19.87
CA ASN A 383 -10.99 -10.54 20.98
C ASN A 383 -10.64 -11.97 20.53
N GLU A 384 -11.07 -12.41 19.35
CA GLU A 384 -10.68 -13.71 18.81
C GLU A 384 -9.16 -13.83 18.58
N LEU A 385 -8.50 -12.75 18.13
CA LEU A 385 -7.05 -12.69 18.00
C LEU A 385 -6.32 -12.62 19.34
N MET A 386 -6.94 -12.06 20.38
CA MET A 386 -6.37 -11.96 21.73
C MET A 386 -6.50 -13.24 22.55
N TRP A 387 -7.49 -14.10 22.26
CA TRP A 387 -7.79 -15.32 23.04
C TRP A 387 -7.35 -16.62 22.37
N ARG A 388 -6.70 -16.57 21.22
CA ARG A 388 -6.02 -17.72 20.63
C ARG A 388 -4.60 -17.84 21.23
N GLU A 389 -4.51 -18.27 22.49
CA GLU A 389 -3.33 -18.86 23.11
C GLU A 389 -3.30 -20.38 22.90
#